data_5430566e58e87be12f9f4db04ec9043b
#
_entry.id   5430566e58e87be12f9f4db04ec9043b
#
_cell.length_a   1.000
_cell.length_b   1.000
_cell.length_c   1.000
_cell.angle_alpha   90.00
_cell.angle_beta   90.00
_cell.angle_gamma   90.00
#
_symmetry.space_group_name_H-M   'P 1'
#
loop_
_entity.id
_entity.type
_entity.pdbx_description
1 polymer ?
#
loop_
_entity_poly.entity_id
_entity_poly.type
_entity_poly.pdbx_seq_one_letter_code
_entity_poly.pdbx_strand_id
1 'polypeptide(L)'
;MYANEVVIFSSPEQQDLTAIRAILGIFAGASGLKTNLAKCHISPIQCNLDATAQLLNHFPGKIDLFPIKYLGIPLGLCKLSKGDLQPLVDKIANRLPTWKAGLLNKAGRTVLVRTTLSAIPTHTALAVNLSPWLIKCIDSYRRGFLWSGNQSAKGGALSSGMAKSLSPT
;
A
#
# COMPACT_ATOMS: atom_id res chain seq x y z
N MET A 1 -10.05 5.87 -14.23
CA MET A 1 -9.18 6.40 -13.18
C MET A 1 -7.81 6.57 -13.82
N TYR A 2 -7.34 7.79 -13.96
CA TYR A 2 -6.03 8.05 -14.58
C TYR A 2 -4.99 8.01 -13.47
N ALA A 3 -3.93 7.21 -13.64
CA ALA A 3 -2.78 7.24 -12.77
C ALA A 3 -2.01 8.52 -13.08
N ASN A 4 -1.88 9.39 -12.09
CA ASN A 4 -1.12 10.64 -12.16
C ASN A 4 0.16 10.57 -11.31
N GLU A 5 0.56 9.38 -10.94
CA GLU A 5 1.78 9.11 -10.19
C GLU A 5 2.84 8.58 -11.15
N VAL A 6 4.05 9.11 -11.08
CA VAL A 6 5.20 8.71 -11.89
C VAL A 6 6.35 8.37 -10.96
N VAL A 7 7.06 7.29 -11.24
CA VAL A 7 8.31 6.93 -10.56
C VAL A 7 9.45 7.11 -11.56
N ILE A 8 10.47 7.85 -11.14
CA ILE A 8 11.67 8.12 -11.94
C ILE A 8 12.86 7.55 -11.18
N PHE A 9 13.67 6.75 -11.86
CA PHE A 9 14.95 6.26 -11.35
C PHE A 9 16.05 7.07 -11.99
N SER A 10 16.94 7.64 -11.17
CA SER A 10 18.08 8.43 -11.65
C SER A 10 19.26 8.25 -10.71
N SER A 11 20.45 8.59 -11.17
CA SER A 11 21.63 8.71 -10.32
C SER A 11 21.48 9.90 -9.37
N PRO A 12 22.10 9.88 -8.19
CA PRO A 12 22.04 10.98 -7.23
C PRO A 12 23.01 12.10 -7.62
N GLU A 13 22.94 12.53 -8.87
CA GLU A 13 23.78 13.60 -9.42
C GLU A 13 22.99 14.89 -9.64
N GLN A 14 23.64 16.03 -9.41
CA GLN A 14 23.03 17.34 -9.63
C GLN A 14 22.54 17.55 -11.06
N GLN A 15 23.26 16.99 -12.03
CA GLN A 15 22.91 17.09 -13.44
C GLN A 15 21.58 16.37 -13.75
N ASP A 16 21.38 15.18 -13.21
CA ASP A 16 20.16 14.38 -13.40
C ASP A 16 18.94 15.08 -12.80
N LEU A 17 19.10 15.65 -11.60
CA LEU A 17 18.00 16.40 -10.97
C LEU A 17 17.62 17.65 -11.77
N THR A 18 18.62 18.33 -12.34
CA THR A 18 18.38 19.48 -13.22
C THR A 18 17.67 19.07 -14.49
N ALA A 19 18.08 17.95 -15.11
CA ALA A 19 17.43 17.39 -16.28
C ALA A 19 15.98 16.98 -16.00
N ILE A 20 15.71 16.31 -14.88
CA ILE A 20 14.35 15.93 -14.46
C ILE A 20 13.48 17.19 -14.32
N ARG A 21 13.97 18.24 -13.66
CA ARG A 21 13.22 19.49 -13.54
C ARG A 21 12.93 20.14 -14.88
N ALA A 22 13.89 20.14 -15.79
CA ALA A 22 13.71 20.68 -17.14
C ALA A 22 12.63 19.89 -17.92
N ILE A 23 12.68 18.55 -17.86
CA ILE A 23 11.69 17.67 -18.50
C ILE A 23 10.28 17.92 -17.92
N LEU A 24 10.15 18.00 -16.60
CA LEU A 24 8.87 18.30 -15.94
C LEU A 24 8.36 19.70 -16.30
N GLY A 25 9.27 20.66 -16.51
CA GLY A 25 8.93 22.02 -16.98
C GLY A 25 8.40 22.02 -18.42
N ILE A 26 9.07 21.29 -19.32
CA ILE A 26 8.62 21.12 -20.71
C ILE A 26 7.25 20.43 -20.75
N PHE A 27 7.07 19.36 -19.98
CA PHE A 27 5.79 18.67 -19.86
C PHE A 27 4.68 19.60 -19.37
N ALA A 28 4.95 20.41 -18.34
CA ALA A 28 3.98 21.38 -17.84
C ALA A 28 3.59 22.42 -18.88
N GLY A 29 4.57 22.92 -19.67
CA GLY A 29 4.32 23.87 -20.74
C GLY A 29 3.50 23.27 -21.89
N ALA A 30 3.77 22.01 -22.26
CA ALA A 30 3.08 21.34 -23.35
C ALA A 30 1.68 20.84 -22.99
N SER A 31 1.48 20.33 -21.75
CA SER A 31 0.23 19.70 -21.31
C SER A 31 -0.69 20.62 -20.48
N GLY A 32 -0.18 21.72 -19.96
CA GLY A 32 -0.86 22.56 -18.97
C GLY A 32 -0.91 21.93 -17.56
N LEU A 33 -0.37 20.72 -17.36
CA LEU A 33 -0.39 19.99 -16.09
C LEU A 33 0.90 20.25 -15.32
N LYS A 34 0.81 20.91 -14.16
CA LYS A 34 1.97 21.19 -13.31
C LYS A 34 2.18 20.08 -12.28
N THR A 35 3.41 19.57 -12.21
CA THR A 35 3.81 18.63 -11.17
C THR A 35 3.86 19.34 -9.81
N ASN A 36 3.23 18.74 -8.80
CA ASN A 36 3.28 19.25 -7.44
C ASN A 36 4.54 18.73 -6.72
N LEU A 37 5.62 19.49 -6.79
CA LEU A 37 6.89 19.11 -6.20
C LEU A 37 6.85 18.93 -4.67
N ALA A 38 5.95 19.62 -3.97
CA ALA A 38 5.79 19.47 -2.53
C ALA A 38 5.18 18.12 -2.13
N LYS A 39 4.54 17.41 -3.08
CA LYS A 39 4.02 16.05 -2.91
C LYS A 39 4.96 14.98 -3.45
N CYS A 40 6.09 15.38 -4.03
CA CYS A 40 7.08 14.43 -4.51
C CYS A 40 7.85 13.83 -3.34
N HIS A 41 8.18 12.55 -3.48
CA HIS A 41 8.97 11.79 -2.52
C HIS A 41 10.27 11.34 -3.18
N ILE A 42 11.36 11.41 -2.43
CA ILE A 42 12.68 10.94 -2.87
C ILE A 42 13.06 9.79 -1.96
N SER A 43 13.35 8.64 -2.55
CA SER A 43 13.71 7.44 -1.81
C SER A 43 15.11 6.99 -2.21
N PRO A 44 16.13 7.22 -1.38
CA PRO A 44 17.49 6.84 -1.69
C PRO A 44 17.63 5.30 -1.71
N ILE A 45 18.29 4.80 -2.78
CA ILE A 45 18.58 3.39 -2.95
C ILE A 45 20.10 3.22 -2.93
N GLN A 46 20.62 2.59 -1.86
CA GLN A 46 22.06 2.36 -1.67
C GLN A 46 22.93 3.65 -1.78
N CYS A 47 22.35 4.80 -1.42
CA CYS A 47 23.03 6.09 -1.43
C CYS A 47 23.33 6.54 0.00
N ASN A 48 24.34 7.40 0.15
CA ASN A 48 24.60 8.08 1.41
C ASN A 48 23.51 9.12 1.67
N LEU A 49 22.87 9.07 2.85
CA LEU A 49 21.78 9.97 3.23
C LEU A 49 22.24 11.43 3.28
N ASP A 50 23.48 11.70 3.69
CA ASP A 50 24.02 13.06 3.78
C ASP A 50 24.19 13.69 2.38
N ALA A 51 24.67 12.91 1.41
CA ALA A 51 24.76 13.35 0.02
C ALA A 51 23.37 13.60 -0.57
N THR A 52 22.40 12.73 -0.25
CA THR A 52 21.02 12.88 -0.70
C THR A 52 20.37 14.14 -0.08
N ALA A 53 20.64 14.44 1.17
CA ALA A 53 20.13 15.64 1.84
C ALA A 53 20.62 16.95 1.18
N GLN A 54 21.89 16.99 0.73
CA GLN A 54 22.42 18.13 -0.02
C GLN A 54 21.71 18.34 -1.36
N LEU A 55 21.38 17.25 -2.05
CA LEU A 55 20.63 17.31 -3.33
C LEU A 55 19.20 17.82 -3.14
N LEU A 56 18.59 17.58 -1.98
CA LEU A 56 17.25 18.07 -1.65
C LEU A 56 17.12 19.58 -1.53
N ASN A 57 18.21 20.29 -1.26
CA ASN A 57 18.20 21.76 -1.29
C ASN A 57 17.74 22.30 -2.67
N HIS A 58 17.89 21.50 -3.70
CA HIS A 58 17.49 21.82 -5.06
C HIS A 58 16.14 21.22 -5.48
N PHE A 59 15.58 20.28 -4.72
CA PHE A 59 14.32 19.63 -5.04
C PHE A 59 13.41 19.58 -3.79
N PRO A 60 12.30 20.33 -3.75
CA PRO A 60 11.46 20.49 -2.55
C PRO A 60 10.57 19.25 -2.30
N GLY A 61 11.14 18.06 -2.36
CA GLY A 61 10.50 16.79 -2.06
C GLY A 61 10.75 16.35 -0.62
N LYS A 62 10.02 15.35 -0.16
CA LYS A 62 10.24 14.70 1.14
C LYS A 62 11.09 13.45 0.95
N ILE A 63 11.96 13.17 1.92
CA ILE A 63 12.69 11.89 1.95
C ILE A 63 11.78 10.85 2.57
N ASP A 64 11.54 9.77 1.83
CA ASP A 64 10.87 8.57 2.33
C ASP A 64 11.80 7.37 2.21
N LEU A 65 11.86 6.58 3.27
CA LEU A 65 12.59 5.33 3.29
C LEU A 65 11.68 4.18 2.86
N PHE A 66 12.27 3.17 2.22
CA PHE A 66 11.54 1.96 1.86
C PHE A 66 11.02 1.19 3.10
N PRO A 67 9.82 0.60 3.02
CA PRO A 67 8.95 0.47 1.84
C PRO A 67 8.12 1.73 1.58
N ILE A 68 8.10 2.19 0.33
CA ILE A 68 7.28 3.31 -0.12
C ILE A 68 5.93 2.83 -0.66
N LYS A 69 4.94 3.70 -0.67
CA LYS A 69 3.63 3.37 -1.22
C LYS A 69 3.50 3.94 -2.63
N TYR A 70 3.29 3.07 -3.62
CA TYR A 70 3.06 3.44 -5.02
C TYR A 70 1.77 2.82 -5.54
N LEU A 71 0.86 3.63 -6.04
CA LEU A 71 -0.48 3.21 -6.50
C LEU A 71 -1.25 2.36 -5.45
N GLY A 72 -1.00 2.63 -4.17
CA GLY A 72 -1.62 1.90 -3.07
C GLY A 72 -0.96 0.56 -2.70
N ILE A 73 0.16 0.22 -3.35
CA ILE A 73 0.93 -1.00 -3.14
C ILE A 73 2.23 -0.65 -2.41
N PRO A 74 2.62 -1.36 -1.35
CA PRO A 74 3.92 -1.18 -0.73
C PRO A 74 5.02 -1.71 -1.66
N LEU A 75 5.95 -0.84 -2.05
CA LEU A 75 7.16 -1.20 -2.78
C LEU A 75 8.34 -1.27 -1.81
N GLY A 76 9.01 -2.40 -1.75
CA GLY A 76 10.22 -2.62 -0.98
C GLY A 76 11.37 -3.01 -1.88
N LEU A 77 12.61 -2.70 -1.47
CA LEU A 77 13.82 -3.17 -2.14
C LEU A 77 14.06 -4.66 -1.90
N CYS A 78 13.54 -5.16 -0.80
CA CYS A 78 13.60 -6.56 -0.40
C CYS A 78 12.19 -7.14 -0.25
N LYS A 79 12.14 -8.45 0.07
CA LYS A 79 10.87 -9.11 0.38
C LYS A 79 10.15 -8.37 1.52
N LEU A 80 8.91 -7.99 1.27
CA LEU A 80 8.08 -7.28 2.25
C LEU A 80 7.88 -8.11 3.52
N SER A 81 7.98 -7.45 4.66
CA SER A 81 7.74 -8.04 5.97
C SER A 81 6.23 -8.24 6.22
N LYS A 82 5.89 -8.98 7.27
CA LYS A 82 4.48 -9.10 7.70
C LYS A 82 3.88 -7.75 8.10
N GLY A 83 4.70 -6.88 8.71
CA GLY A 83 4.27 -5.53 9.08
C GLY A 83 3.89 -4.67 7.87
N ASP A 84 4.66 -4.74 6.78
CA ASP A 84 4.40 -3.99 5.55
C ASP A 84 3.12 -4.45 4.85
N LEU A 85 2.76 -5.72 5.02
CA LEU A 85 1.55 -6.33 4.45
C LEU A 85 0.32 -6.24 5.39
N GLN A 86 0.51 -5.89 6.66
CA GLN A 86 -0.59 -5.76 7.63
C GLN A 86 -1.68 -4.77 7.17
N PRO A 87 -1.36 -3.58 6.63
CA PRO A 87 -2.39 -2.66 6.13
C PRO A 87 -3.29 -3.25 5.06
N LEU A 88 -2.78 -4.19 4.25
CA LEU A 88 -3.60 -4.90 3.27
C LEU A 88 -4.58 -5.86 3.95
N VAL A 89 -4.12 -6.58 4.97
CA VAL A 89 -4.97 -7.48 5.78
C VAL A 89 -6.07 -6.67 6.45
N ASP A 90 -5.73 -5.54 7.06
CA ASP A 90 -6.68 -4.65 7.72
C ASP A 90 -7.71 -4.07 6.74
N LYS A 91 -7.27 -3.72 5.54
CA LYS A 91 -8.17 -3.26 4.46
C LYS A 91 -9.18 -4.34 4.08
N ILE A 92 -8.77 -5.60 4.03
CA ILE A 92 -9.65 -6.74 3.74
C ILE A 92 -10.63 -6.95 4.91
N ALA A 93 -10.13 -6.97 6.15
CA ALA A 93 -10.95 -7.13 7.34
C ALA A 93 -12.04 -6.04 7.45
N ASN A 94 -11.66 -4.78 7.21
CA ASN A 94 -12.57 -3.63 7.26
C ASN A 94 -13.64 -3.64 6.16
N ARG A 95 -13.43 -4.37 5.07
CA ARG A 95 -14.45 -4.53 4.00
C ARG A 95 -15.52 -5.57 4.34
N LEU A 96 -15.30 -6.35 5.39
CA LEU A 96 -16.19 -7.42 5.86
C LEU A 96 -16.72 -7.13 7.27
N PRO A 97 -17.47 -6.05 7.50
CA PRO A 97 -18.05 -5.84 8.81
C PRO A 97 -19.08 -6.93 9.11
N THR A 98 -19.03 -7.45 10.34
CA THR A 98 -19.88 -8.55 10.82
C THR A 98 -21.38 -8.28 10.67
N TRP A 99 -21.80 -7.01 10.80
CA TRP A 99 -23.19 -6.61 10.61
C TRP A 99 -23.73 -6.88 9.19
N LYS A 100 -22.89 -6.75 8.15
CA LYS A 100 -23.28 -7.10 6.77
C LYS A 100 -23.53 -8.60 6.62
N ALA A 101 -22.78 -9.40 7.35
CA ALA A 101 -22.97 -10.84 7.30
C ALA A 101 -24.32 -11.28 7.90
N GLY A 102 -24.80 -10.60 8.93
CA GLY A 102 -26.11 -10.85 9.53
C GLY A 102 -27.27 -10.56 8.57
N LEU A 103 -27.10 -9.58 7.66
CA LEU A 103 -28.11 -9.17 6.70
C LEU A 103 -28.11 -9.99 5.40
N LEU A 104 -27.05 -10.76 5.15
CA LEU A 104 -26.87 -11.51 3.92
C LEU A 104 -27.08 -13.00 4.12
N ASN A 105 -27.85 -13.61 3.23
CA ASN A 105 -27.89 -15.06 3.11
C ASN A 105 -26.57 -15.61 2.53
N LYS A 106 -26.40 -16.93 2.49
CA LYS A 106 -25.15 -17.57 1.99
C LYS A 106 -24.81 -17.15 0.55
N ALA A 107 -25.82 -17.02 -0.32
CA ALA A 107 -25.60 -16.60 -1.70
C ALA A 107 -25.07 -15.15 -1.76
N GLY A 108 -25.67 -14.23 -1.01
CA GLY A 108 -25.22 -12.85 -0.93
C GLY A 108 -23.81 -12.72 -0.36
N ARG A 109 -23.46 -13.52 0.66
CA ARG A 109 -22.08 -13.58 1.20
C ARG A 109 -21.10 -14.08 0.14
N THR A 110 -21.48 -15.09 -0.64
CA THR A 110 -20.63 -15.61 -1.73
C THR A 110 -20.38 -14.54 -2.78
N VAL A 111 -21.39 -13.82 -3.20
CA VAL A 111 -21.25 -12.71 -4.16
C VAL A 111 -20.29 -11.64 -3.60
N LEU A 112 -20.47 -11.22 -2.34
CA LEU A 112 -19.63 -10.20 -1.73
C LEU A 112 -18.15 -10.66 -1.60
N VAL A 113 -17.91 -11.92 -1.22
CA VAL A 113 -16.57 -12.50 -1.18
C VAL A 113 -15.93 -12.51 -2.56
N ARG A 114 -16.64 -12.93 -3.59
CA ARG A 114 -16.12 -13.01 -4.96
C ARG A 114 -15.83 -11.62 -5.56
N THR A 115 -16.73 -10.68 -5.41
CA THR A 115 -16.62 -9.36 -6.06
C THR A 115 -15.66 -8.42 -5.30
N THR A 116 -15.75 -8.38 -3.98
CA THR A 116 -14.99 -7.41 -3.17
C THR A 116 -13.67 -7.97 -2.67
N LEU A 117 -13.69 -9.17 -2.07
CA LEU A 117 -12.49 -9.72 -1.44
C LEU A 117 -11.50 -10.31 -2.43
N SER A 118 -11.95 -10.73 -3.61
CA SER A 118 -11.05 -11.21 -4.64
C SER A 118 -10.34 -10.05 -5.35
N ALA A 119 -11.02 -8.92 -5.52
CA ALA A 119 -10.44 -7.76 -6.21
C ALA A 119 -9.28 -7.09 -5.43
N ILE A 120 -9.39 -6.99 -4.10
CA ILE A 120 -8.39 -6.30 -3.27
C ILE A 120 -7.00 -6.97 -3.35
N PRO A 121 -6.85 -8.29 -3.07
CA PRO A 121 -5.54 -8.92 -3.15
C PRO A 121 -5.05 -9.09 -4.58
N THR A 122 -5.93 -9.18 -5.59
CA THR A 122 -5.53 -9.31 -6.99
C THR A 122 -4.68 -8.13 -7.44
N HIS A 123 -5.07 -6.90 -7.10
CA HIS A 123 -4.28 -5.71 -7.43
C HIS A 123 -2.86 -5.77 -6.83
N THR A 124 -2.74 -6.24 -5.59
CA THR A 124 -1.42 -6.40 -4.95
C THR A 124 -0.65 -7.59 -5.52
N ALA A 125 -1.34 -8.68 -5.86
CA ALA A 125 -0.74 -9.89 -6.43
C ALA A 125 -0.12 -9.68 -7.81
N LEU A 126 -0.63 -8.70 -8.58
CA LEU A 126 -0.07 -8.33 -9.88
C LEU A 126 1.30 -7.68 -9.77
N ALA A 127 1.59 -7.00 -8.67
CA ALA A 127 2.83 -6.25 -8.49
C ALA A 127 3.79 -6.88 -7.49
N VAL A 128 3.30 -7.68 -6.55
CA VAL A 128 4.09 -8.23 -5.45
C VAL A 128 3.79 -9.71 -5.26
N ASN A 129 4.83 -10.51 -5.10
CA ASN A 129 4.66 -11.92 -4.72
C ASN A 129 4.04 -12.02 -3.32
N LEU A 130 2.80 -12.53 -3.26
CA LEU A 130 2.10 -12.68 -2.00
C LEU A 130 2.77 -13.79 -1.16
N SER A 131 3.11 -13.45 0.08
CA SER A 131 3.66 -14.45 0.99
C SER A 131 2.61 -15.51 1.34
N PRO A 132 3.02 -16.79 1.59
CA PRO A 132 2.09 -17.84 2.01
C PRO A 132 1.29 -17.49 3.27
N TRP A 133 1.89 -16.72 4.16
CA TRP A 133 1.22 -16.18 5.35
C TRP A 133 0.04 -15.28 4.96
N LEU A 134 0.25 -14.34 4.04
CA LEU A 134 -0.78 -13.40 3.60
C LEU A 134 -1.94 -14.13 2.92
N ILE A 135 -1.64 -15.11 2.07
CA ILE A 135 -2.66 -15.94 1.41
C ILE A 135 -3.51 -16.67 2.45
N LYS A 136 -2.88 -17.29 3.46
CA LYS A 136 -3.59 -17.96 4.56
C LYS A 136 -4.46 -16.99 5.36
N CYS A 137 -3.99 -15.77 5.63
CA CYS A 137 -4.80 -14.73 6.28
C CYS A 137 -6.04 -14.38 5.44
N ILE A 138 -5.86 -14.10 4.16
CA ILE A 138 -6.95 -13.76 3.24
C ILE A 138 -7.99 -14.89 3.20
N ASP A 139 -7.56 -16.13 3.06
CA ASP A 139 -8.46 -17.28 3.02
C ASP A 139 -9.17 -17.52 4.36
N SER A 140 -8.53 -17.21 5.49
CA SER A 140 -9.18 -17.27 6.80
C SER A 140 -10.32 -16.27 6.90
N TYR A 141 -10.10 -15.02 6.44
CA TYR A 141 -11.15 -13.99 6.40
C TYR A 141 -12.29 -14.38 5.46
N ARG A 142 -11.98 -14.88 4.26
CA ARG A 142 -12.98 -15.36 3.31
C ARG A 142 -13.85 -16.48 3.88
N ARG A 143 -13.23 -17.49 4.46
CA ARG A 143 -13.94 -18.62 5.08
C ARG A 143 -14.76 -18.19 6.29
N GLY A 144 -14.18 -17.38 7.17
CA GLY A 144 -14.89 -16.86 8.34
C GLY A 144 -16.16 -16.10 7.96
N PHE A 145 -16.06 -15.20 7.01
CA PHE A 145 -17.21 -14.43 6.54
C PHE A 145 -18.25 -15.30 5.82
N LEU A 146 -17.82 -16.21 4.96
CA LEU A 146 -18.72 -17.06 4.16
C LEU A 146 -19.54 -18.01 5.05
N TRP A 147 -18.87 -18.70 5.96
CA TRP A 147 -19.50 -19.75 6.77
C TRP A 147 -20.15 -19.24 8.05
N SER A 148 -19.42 -18.45 8.82
CA SER A 148 -19.84 -18.01 10.14
C SER A 148 -20.37 -16.58 10.18
N GLY A 149 -20.20 -15.80 9.12
CA GLY A 149 -20.49 -14.38 9.12
C GLY A 149 -19.55 -13.56 10.01
N ASN A 150 -18.45 -14.14 10.46
CA ASN A 150 -17.45 -13.50 11.32
C ASN A 150 -16.23 -13.08 10.51
N GLN A 151 -15.48 -12.11 11.04
CA GLN A 151 -14.25 -11.64 10.39
C GLN A 151 -13.12 -12.67 10.36
N SER A 152 -13.15 -13.67 11.23
CA SER A 152 -12.16 -14.75 11.22
C SER A 152 -12.82 -16.12 11.45
N ALA A 153 -12.36 -17.13 10.73
CA ALA A 153 -12.64 -18.50 11.12
C ALA A 153 -11.91 -18.75 12.46
N LYS A 154 -12.64 -19.22 13.50
CA LYS A 154 -12.04 -19.65 14.77
C LYS A 154 -11.04 -20.77 14.49
N GLY A 155 -9.79 -20.45 14.52
CA GLY A 155 -8.66 -21.36 14.32
C GLY A 155 -7.38 -20.64 14.67
N GLY A 156 -7.00 -20.65 15.96
CA GLY A 156 -5.68 -20.43 16.52
C GLY A 156 -4.89 -19.19 16.10
N ALA A 157 -4.71 -18.29 17.06
CA ALA A 157 -3.60 -17.33 17.15
C ALA A 157 -3.55 -16.14 16.18
N LEU A 158 -4.47 -15.21 16.33
CA LEU A 158 -4.24 -13.81 15.93
C LEU A 158 -4.94 -12.81 16.89
N SER A 159 -5.13 -13.18 18.16
CA SER A 159 -5.78 -12.30 19.17
C SER A 159 -4.79 -11.66 20.14
N SER A 160 -3.56 -11.40 19.75
CA SER A 160 -2.55 -10.86 20.68
C SER A 160 -2.15 -9.40 20.43
N GLY A 161 -2.82 -8.70 19.52
CA GLY A 161 -2.46 -7.32 19.16
C GLY A 161 -3.48 -6.23 19.52
N MET A 162 -4.68 -6.56 20.00
CA MET A 162 -5.77 -5.58 20.10
C MET A 162 -6.32 -5.36 21.51
N ALA A 163 -5.59 -5.77 22.55
CA ALA A 163 -6.02 -5.62 23.95
C ALA A 163 -5.02 -4.80 24.78
N LYS A 164 -4.55 -3.63 24.29
CA LYS A 164 -3.84 -2.66 25.15
C LYS A 164 -4.10 -1.24 24.67
N SER A 165 -5.30 -0.74 24.87
CA SER A 165 -5.56 0.70 25.08
C SER A 165 -7.02 0.92 25.46
N LEU A 166 -7.40 0.56 26.63
CA LEU A 166 -8.59 1.09 27.34
C LEU A 166 -8.46 0.71 28.82
N SER A 167 -7.72 1.53 29.55
CA SER A 167 -7.93 1.69 30.99
C SER A 167 -8.04 3.18 31.27
N PRO A 168 -9.19 3.62 31.82
CA PRO A 168 -9.37 4.99 32.29
C PRO A 168 -8.83 5.12 33.70
N THR A 169 -8.11 6.17 33.95
CA THR A 169 -8.07 6.88 35.24
C THR A 169 -8.18 8.34 34.95
#